data_158ba681b7f0e2e65c26872cace39f46
#
_entry.id   158ba681b7f0e2e65c26872cace39f46
#
_cell.length_a   1.000
_cell.length_b   1.000
_cell.length_c   1.000
_cell.angle_alpha   90.00
_cell.angle_beta   90.00
_cell.angle_gamma   90.00
#
_symmetry.space_group_name_H-M   'P 1'
#
loop_
_entity.id
_entity.type
_entity.pdbx_description
1 polymer ?
#
loop_
_entity_poly.entity_id
_entity_poly.type
_entity_poly.pdbx_seq_one_letter_code
_entity_poly.pdbx_strand_id
1 'polypeptide(L)'
;MNGRAEEERGALDAYSTAVSSAAERVGPAVVKVESGRGRAQTGGRPAGQGSGVIFDSSGRILTNEHVVRGARSITVALADGRRLPAGVVGADAAVDIAVLQVAATGLPVARLHSGRLKVGQLVVAIGNPYGLSWTVTAGVVSALGRELPLGPNHALRDLIQTDVPINPGNSGGPLVDAQGRVVGITTAIIPYARGVGFAVPVSTALAALARFQEMRSSVQARDGVRLGIGGAAGEGGVLILEVLPDSPASRASLRPEDIIVAVGGQPVRNSQDLIEVLRPLRAGQSVEVTFRRGSRQGRTTVIL
;
A
#
# COMPACT_ATOMS: atom_id res chain seq x y z
N MET A 1 -17.59 1.75 -49.69
CA MET A 1 -18.15 2.24 -48.41
C MET A 1 -18.02 1.23 -47.27
N ASN A 2 -17.97 -0.09 -47.53
CA ASN A 2 -17.87 -1.11 -46.43
C ASN A 2 -16.54 -1.16 -45.69
N GLY A 3 -15.39 -0.95 -46.36
CA GLY A 3 -14.07 -1.10 -45.72
C GLY A 3 -13.81 -0.12 -44.59
N ARG A 4 -14.26 1.15 -44.75
CA ARG A 4 -14.07 2.18 -43.71
C ARG A 4 -14.90 1.88 -42.43
N ALA A 5 -16.11 1.34 -42.59
CA ALA A 5 -16.95 0.97 -41.45
C ALA A 5 -16.48 -0.33 -40.75
N GLU A 6 -15.72 -1.20 -41.45
CA GLU A 6 -15.06 -2.36 -40.84
C GLU A 6 -13.79 -1.96 -40.09
N GLU A 7 -12.99 -1.06 -40.65
CA GLU A 7 -11.81 -0.50 -39.98
C GLU A 7 -12.20 0.30 -38.71
N GLU A 8 -13.26 1.11 -38.77
CA GLU A 8 -13.77 1.83 -37.60
C GLU A 8 -14.30 0.89 -36.51
N ARG A 9 -15.00 -0.20 -36.87
CA ARG A 9 -15.41 -1.23 -35.91
C ARG A 9 -14.22 -1.96 -35.31
N GLY A 10 -13.24 -2.32 -36.11
CA GLY A 10 -12.02 -2.96 -35.64
C GLY A 10 -11.22 -2.10 -34.66
N ALA A 11 -11.18 -0.77 -34.86
CA ALA A 11 -10.51 0.15 -33.94
C ALA A 11 -11.26 0.30 -32.61
N LEU A 12 -12.59 0.37 -32.63
CA LEU A 12 -13.43 0.41 -31.42
C LEU A 12 -13.32 -0.88 -30.62
N ASP A 13 -13.31 -2.02 -31.30
CA ASP A 13 -13.12 -3.34 -30.66
C ASP A 13 -11.73 -3.45 -30.03
N ALA A 14 -10.69 -2.95 -30.68
CA ALA A 14 -9.33 -2.93 -30.14
C ALA A 14 -9.22 -2.08 -28.86
N TYR A 15 -9.83 -0.88 -28.84
CA TYR A 15 -9.88 -0.02 -27.67
C TYR A 15 -10.63 -0.70 -26.51
N SER A 16 -11.84 -1.19 -26.76
CA SER A 16 -12.67 -1.86 -25.76
C SER A 16 -11.96 -3.09 -25.20
N THR A 17 -11.34 -3.89 -26.07
CA THR A 17 -10.55 -5.06 -25.68
C THR A 17 -9.35 -4.68 -24.82
N ALA A 18 -8.62 -3.61 -25.16
CA ALA A 18 -7.47 -3.14 -24.39
C ALA A 18 -7.89 -2.71 -22.97
N VAL A 19 -8.96 -1.92 -22.84
CA VAL A 19 -9.46 -1.41 -21.55
C VAL A 19 -10.02 -2.56 -20.70
N SER A 20 -10.89 -3.41 -21.25
CA SER A 20 -11.50 -4.52 -20.50
C SER A 20 -10.46 -5.55 -20.06
N SER A 21 -9.55 -5.96 -20.96
CA SER A 21 -8.48 -6.89 -20.61
C SER A 21 -7.52 -6.35 -19.56
N ALA A 22 -7.19 -5.05 -19.58
CA ALA A 22 -6.38 -4.42 -18.55
C ALA A 22 -7.09 -4.45 -17.19
N ALA A 23 -8.38 -4.12 -17.16
CA ALA A 23 -9.21 -4.16 -15.96
C ALA A 23 -9.35 -5.57 -15.38
N GLU A 24 -9.63 -6.57 -16.21
CA GLU A 24 -9.76 -7.96 -15.78
C GLU A 24 -8.47 -8.54 -15.20
N ARG A 25 -7.32 -8.19 -15.78
CA ARG A 25 -6.00 -8.67 -15.31
C ARG A 25 -5.59 -8.06 -13.97
N VAL A 26 -5.86 -6.78 -13.76
CA VAL A 26 -5.34 -6.04 -12.61
C VAL A 26 -6.39 -5.86 -11.52
N GLY A 27 -7.66 -5.82 -11.88
CA GLY A 27 -8.77 -5.62 -10.94
C GLY A 27 -8.71 -6.51 -9.71
N PRO A 28 -8.48 -7.83 -9.83
CA PRO A 28 -8.37 -8.70 -8.64
C PRO A 28 -7.30 -8.26 -7.64
N ALA A 29 -6.22 -7.61 -8.09
CA ALA A 29 -5.15 -7.09 -7.24
C ALA A 29 -5.44 -5.68 -6.69
N VAL A 30 -6.52 -5.02 -7.12
CA VAL A 30 -6.90 -3.71 -6.63
C VAL A 30 -7.72 -3.85 -5.35
N VAL A 31 -7.33 -3.11 -4.32
CA VAL A 31 -7.93 -3.18 -3.00
C VAL A 31 -8.47 -1.82 -2.58
N LYS A 32 -9.46 -1.83 -1.69
CA LYS A 32 -9.88 -0.65 -0.95
C LYS A 32 -9.00 -0.50 0.29
N VAL A 33 -8.53 0.71 0.55
CA VAL A 33 -7.78 1.07 1.75
C VAL A 33 -8.64 2.01 2.60
N GLU A 34 -8.87 1.62 3.85
CA GLU A 34 -9.62 2.40 4.83
C GLU A 34 -8.71 2.73 6.02
N SER A 35 -8.58 4.02 6.34
CA SER A 35 -7.81 4.50 7.47
C SER A 35 -8.72 5.00 8.59
N GLY A 36 -8.45 4.57 9.84
CA GLY A 36 -9.20 4.97 11.03
C GLY A 36 -8.40 5.92 11.91
N ARG A 37 -9.05 6.97 12.46
CA ARG A 37 -8.45 7.93 13.41
C ARG A 37 -8.87 7.72 14.87
N GLY A 38 -9.32 6.53 15.25
CA GLY A 38 -9.76 6.23 16.62
C GLY A 38 -11.21 6.67 16.92
N ARG A 39 -11.81 6.00 17.90
CA ARG A 39 -13.25 6.08 18.22
C ARG A 39 -13.78 7.44 18.66
N ALA A 40 -12.91 8.36 19.09
CA ALA A 40 -13.33 9.59 19.77
C ALA A 40 -13.72 10.76 18.86
N GLN A 41 -13.41 10.72 17.56
CA GLN A 41 -13.57 11.92 16.70
C GLN A 41 -14.47 11.77 15.47
N THR A 42 -14.91 10.58 15.11
CA THR A 42 -15.63 10.40 13.81
C THR A 42 -16.88 9.52 13.85
N GLY A 43 -17.40 9.14 15.03
CA GLY A 43 -18.61 8.30 15.07
C GLY A 43 -18.50 6.99 14.28
N GLY A 44 -17.28 6.41 14.15
CA GLY A 44 -17.03 5.15 13.45
C GLY A 44 -16.87 5.27 11.92
N ARG A 45 -16.87 6.48 11.36
CA ARG A 45 -16.57 6.68 9.93
C ARG A 45 -15.06 6.60 9.66
N PRO A 46 -14.62 6.03 8.52
CA PRO A 46 -13.22 6.06 8.10
C PRO A 46 -12.73 7.51 8.04
N ALA A 47 -11.53 7.76 8.54
CA ALA A 47 -10.91 9.09 8.48
C ALA A 47 -10.39 9.43 7.09
N GLY A 48 -10.09 8.40 6.30
CA GLY A 48 -9.71 8.46 4.91
C GLY A 48 -10.01 7.12 4.23
N GLN A 49 -10.24 7.18 2.94
CA GLN A 49 -10.39 6.01 2.11
C GLN A 49 -9.73 6.26 0.75
N GLY A 50 -9.23 5.22 0.16
CA GLY A 50 -8.62 5.20 -1.16
C GLY A 50 -8.52 3.79 -1.68
N SER A 51 -7.73 3.64 -2.71
CA SER A 51 -7.40 2.35 -3.31
C SER A 51 -5.94 1.99 -3.04
N GLY A 52 -5.60 0.75 -3.34
CA GLY A 52 -4.24 0.25 -3.38
C GLY A 52 -4.10 -0.85 -4.41
N VAL A 53 -2.88 -1.26 -4.69
CA VAL A 53 -2.61 -2.39 -5.59
C VAL A 53 -1.61 -3.36 -4.94
N ILE A 54 -1.98 -4.64 -4.88
CA ILE A 54 -1.11 -5.71 -4.41
C ILE A 54 -0.07 -5.96 -5.51
N PHE A 55 1.20 -5.78 -5.19
CA PHE A 55 2.30 -5.94 -6.16
C PHE A 55 3.26 -7.07 -5.84
N ASP A 56 3.00 -7.80 -4.76
CA ASP A 56 3.90 -8.82 -4.25
C ASP A 56 3.10 -9.92 -3.53
N SER A 57 3.50 -11.17 -3.72
CA SER A 57 2.82 -12.34 -3.16
C SER A 57 2.93 -12.43 -1.63
N SER A 58 3.85 -11.69 -1.01
CA SER A 58 3.94 -11.57 0.44
C SER A 58 2.88 -10.66 1.04
N GLY A 59 2.02 -10.04 0.22
CA GLY A 59 0.93 -9.17 0.65
C GLY A 59 1.32 -7.70 0.76
N ARG A 60 2.34 -7.25 0.02
CA ARG A 60 2.69 -5.83 -0.07
C ARG A 60 1.79 -5.10 -1.04
N ILE A 61 1.36 -3.91 -0.63
CA ILE A 61 0.39 -3.08 -1.35
C ILE A 61 0.96 -1.68 -1.51
N LEU A 62 0.93 -1.14 -2.74
CA LEU A 62 1.20 0.27 -3.00
C LEU A 62 -0.10 1.06 -2.86
N THR A 63 0.00 2.24 -2.22
CA THR A 63 -1.07 3.24 -2.11
C THR A 63 -0.43 4.63 -1.96
N ASN A 64 -1.24 5.67 -1.79
CA ASN A 64 -0.72 7.01 -1.50
C ASN A 64 -0.46 7.21 0.00
N GLU A 65 0.50 8.07 0.33
CA GLU A 65 0.80 8.47 1.70
C GLU A 65 -0.38 9.21 2.32
N HIS A 66 -1.02 10.13 1.58
CA HIS A 66 -2.15 10.90 2.10
C HIS A 66 -3.36 10.03 2.48
N VAL A 67 -3.52 8.83 1.88
CA VAL A 67 -4.60 7.87 2.22
C VAL A 67 -4.39 7.30 3.61
N VAL A 68 -3.14 7.12 4.05
CA VAL A 68 -2.79 6.48 5.32
C VAL A 68 -2.24 7.46 6.36
N ARG A 69 -2.08 8.73 6.02
CA ARG A 69 -1.51 9.78 6.88
C ARG A 69 -2.28 9.91 8.20
N GLY A 70 -1.56 9.75 9.31
CA GLY A 70 -2.12 9.87 10.65
C GLY A 70 -3.14 8.78 11.02
N ALA A 71 -3.22 7.70 10.26
CA ALA A 71 -4.06 6.56 10.58
C ALA A 71 -3.55 5.85 11.85
N ARG A 72 -4.48 5.51 12.76
CA ARG A 72 -4.20 4.63 13.91
C ARG A 72 -4.47 3.16 13.59
N SER A 73 -5.31 2.90 12.61
CA SER A 73 -5.60 1.56 12.09
C SER A 73 -5.83 1.65 10.59
N ILE A 74 -5.42 0.62 9.87
CA ILE A 74 -5.65 0.52 8.43
C ILE A 74 -6.29 -0.84 8.18
N THR A 75 -7.36 -0.84 7.40
CA THR A 75 -8.03 -2.05 6.92
C THR A 75 -7.99 -2.05 5.40
N VAL A 76 -7.60 -3.18 4.84
CA VAL A 76 -7.62 -3.44 3.40
C VAL A 76 -8.77 -4.38 3.10
N ALA A 77 -9.67 -3.97 2.18
CA ALA A 77 -10.70 -4.86 1.66
C ALA A 77 -10.30 -5.36 0.26
N LEU A 78 -10.24 -6.67 0.12
CA LEU A 78 -9.90 -7.37 -1.12
C LEU A 78 -11.11 -7.47 -2.04
N ALA A 79 -10.87 -7.76 -3.32
CA ALA A 79 -11.92 -7.96 -4.31
C ALA A 79 -12.84 -9.15 -4.00
N ASP A 80 -12.37 -10.15 -3.26
CA ASP A 80 -13.12 -11.32 -2.81
C ASP A 80 -13.94 -11.08 -1.52
N GLY A 81 -13.95 -9.85 -1.00
CA GLY A 81 -14.69 -9.45 0.18
C GLY A 81 -13.92 -9.63 1.51
N ARG A 82 -12.76 -10.27 1.52
CA ARG A 82 -11.93 -10.37 2.74
C ARG A 82 -11.50 -8.98 3.20
N ARG A 83 -11.53 -8.75 4.50
CA ARG A 83 -11.07 -7.52 5.14
C ARG A 83 -9.92 -7.85 6.08
N LEU A 84 -8.75 -7.28 5.80
CA LEU A 84 -7.51 -7.61 6.47
C LEU A 84 -6.93 -6.36 7.16
N PRO A 85 -6.44 -6.50 8.40
CA PRO A 85 -5.65 -5.45 9.00
C PRO A 85 -4.34 -5.28 8.22
N ALA A 86 -3.90 -4.04 8.06
CA ALA A 86 -2.69 -3.73 7.34
C ALA A 86 -1.77 -2.85 8.18
N GLY A 87 -0.47 -3.10 8.05
CA GLY A 87 0.57 -2.27 8.62
C GLY A 87 1.27 -1.41 7.59
N VAL A 88 1.77 -0.24 8.01
CA VAL A 88 2.60 0.62 7.15
C VAL A 88 4.05 0.11 7.19
N VAL A 89 4.56 -0.32 6.04
CA VAL A 89 5.98 -0.70 5.84
C VAL A 89 6.85 0.54 5.72
N GLY A 90 6.33 1.56 5.04
CA GLY A 90 6.96 2.85 4.86
C GLY A 90 6.01 3.82 4.17
N ALA A 91 6.21 5.11 4.41
CA ALA A 91 5.44 6.19 3.80
C ALA A 91 6.35 7.39 3.53
N ASP A 92 6.19 8.02 2.37
CA ASP A 92 6.98 9.17 1.93
C ASP A 92 6.06 10.24 1.37
N ALA A 93 5.86 11.30 2.15
CA ALA A 93 5.02 12.44 1.78
C ALA A 93 5.60 13.25 0.62
N ALA A 94 6.92 13.23 0.41
CA ALA A 94 7.56 13.99 -0.67
C ALA A 94 7.21 13.47 -2.07
N VAL A 95 6.84 12.20 -2.17
CA VAL A 95 6.42 11.55 -3.43
C VAL A 95 5.00 10.97 -3.35
N ASP A 96 4.30 11.16 -2.22
CA ASP A 96 2.95 10.66 -1.95
C ASP A 96 2.79 9.14 -2.17
N ILE A 97 3.75 8.36 -1.68
CA ILE A 97 3.72 6.89 -1.76
C ILE A 97 3.76 6.29 -0.37
N ALA A 98 2.93 5.28 -0.14
CA ALA A 98 3.02 4.39 1.01
C ALA A 98 3.00 2.92 0.57
N VAL A 99 3.68 2.10 1.35
CA VAL A 99 3.66 0.65 1.21
C VAL A 99 3.01 0.06 2.44
N LEU A 100 1.98 -0.74 2.22
CA LEU A 100 1.30 -1.50 3.26
C LEU A 100 1.69 -2.97 3.18
N GLN A 101 1.50 -3.68 4.29
CA GLN A 101 1.65 -5.12 4.41
C GLN A 101 0.39 -5.72 5.03
N VAL A 102 -0.14 -6.77 4.44
CA VAL A 102 -1.18 -7.62 5.01
C VAL A 102 -0.65 -9.03 5.23
N ALA A 103 -1.14 -9.72 6.26
CA ALA A 103 -0.78 -11.12 6.55
C ALA A 103 -1.79 -12.03 5.86
N ALA A 104 -1.57 -12.32 4.57
CA ALA A 104 -2.42 -13.24 3.81
C ALA A 104 -1.63 -13.92 2.68
N THR A 105 -2.07 -15.10 2.30
CA THR A 105 -1.50 -15.89 1.20
C THR A 105 -2.49 -16.02 0.05
N GLY A 106 -2.01 -16.46 -1.13
CA GLY A 106 -2.87 -16.65 -2.30
C GLY A 106 -3.47 -15.36 -2.85
N LEU A 107 -2.77 -14.23 -2.66
CA LEU A 107 -3.22 -12.93 -3.13
C LEU A 107 -2.96 -12.77 -4.62
N PRO A 108 -3.89 -12.16 -5.37
CA PRO A 108 -3.64 -11.75 -6.74
C PRO A 108 -2.59 -10.62 -6.75
N VAL A 109 -1.68 -10.68 -7.73
CA VAL A 109 -0.54 -9.74 -7.81
C VAL A 109 -0.55 -9.03 -9.16
N ALA A 110 -0.46 -7.70 -9.14
CA ALA A 110 -0.32 -6.88 -10.33
C ALA A 110 1.17 -6.74 -10.73
N ARG A 111 1.43 -6.75 -12.04
CA ARG A 111 2.77 -6.54 -12.58
C ARG A 111 3.13 -5.06 -12.59
N LEU A 112 4.20 -4.67 -11.90
CA LEU A 112 4.77 -3.34 -12.01
C LEU A 112 5.63 -3.21 -13.29
N HIS A 113 5.60 -2.04 -13.93
CA HIS A 113 6.37 -1.76 -15.14
C HIS A 113 6.90 -0.33 -15.14
N SER A 114 8.19 -0.19 -14.96
CA SER A 114 8.91 1.10 -14.95
C SER A 114 9.46 1.50 -16.34
N GLY A 115 8.96 0.88 -17.41
CA GLY A 115 9.36 1.20 -18.77
C GLY A 115 8.95 2.60 -19.22
N ARG A 116 9.56 3.08 -20.29
CA ARG A 116 9.33 4.44 -20.82
C ARG A 116 7.89 4.57 -21.32
N LEU A 117 7.15 5.54 -20.80
CA LEU A 117 5.84 5.94 -21.30
C LEU A 117 5.97 6.93 -22.48
N LYS A 118 4.92 7.01 -23.28
CA LYS A 118 4.79 7.98 -24.38
C LYS A 118 3.55 8.83 -24.17
N VAL A 119 3.64 10.12 -24.47
CA VAL A 119 2.46 10.99 -24.58
C VAL A 119 1.51 10.43 -25.65
N GLY A 120 0.23 10.40 -25.37
CA GLY A 120 -0.80 9.76 -26.21
C GLY A 120 -0.96 8.26 -25.96
N GLN A 121 -0.14 7.62 -25.13
CA GLN A 121 -0.29 6.20 -24.79
C GLN A 121 -1.57 5.97 -23.97
N LEU A 122 -2.38 4.97 -24.33
CA LEU A 122 -3.56 4.55 -23.57
C LEU A 122 -3.18 4.13 -22.16
N VAL A 123 -3.89 4.64 -21.19
CA VAL A 123 -3.79 4.26 -19.78
C VAL A 123 -5.18 4.11 -19.16
N VAL A 124 -5.28 3.23 -18.18
CA VAL A 124 -6.52 2.89 -17.49
C VAL A 124 -6.27 3.03 -15.99
N ALA A 125 -7.09 3.82 -15.31
CA ALA A 125 -7.09 3.85 -13.85
C ALA A 125 -8.14 2.90 -13.30
N ILE A 126 -7.75 2.13 -12.28
CA ILE A 126 -8.61 1.16 -11.63
C ILE A 126 -8.63 1.47 -10.13
N GLY A 127 -9.82 1.71 -9.59
CA GLY A 127 -10.02 1.96 -8.17
C GLY A 127 -11.07 1.04 -7.57
N ASN A 128 -11.12 1.00 -6.24
CA ASN A 128 -12.15 0.29 -5.50
C ASN A 128 -12.74 1.19 -4.40
N PRO A 129 -13.43 2.28 -4.77
CA PRO A 129 -13.88 3.30 -3.81
C PRO A 129 -14.88 2.77 -2.79
N TYR A 130 -15.67 1.76 -3.16
CA TYR A 130 -16.77 1.24 -2.32
C TYR A 130 -16.54 -0.17 -1.79
N GLY A 131 -15.47 -0.85 -2.22
CA GLY A 131 -15.18 -2.22 -1.80
C GLY A 131 -16.11 -3.30 -2.38
N LEU A 132 -16.96 -2.93 -3.35
CA LEU A 132 -17.96 -3.82 -3.94
C LEU A 132 -17.57 -4.30 -5.34
N SER A 133 -16.92 -3.43 -6.12
CA SER A 133 -16.45 -3.69 -7.48
C SER A 133 -15.48 -2.60 -7.91
N TRP A 134 -14.71 -2.90 -8.96
CA TRP A 134 -13.77 -1.92 -9.51
C TRP A 134 -14.49 -0.80 -10.22
N THR A 135 -13.96 0.42 -10.09
CA THR A 135 -14.28 1.52 -10.98
C THR A 135 -13.15 1.65 -11.98
N VAL A 136 -13.48 1.60 -13.26
CA VAL A 136 -12.53 1.66 -14.35
C VAL A 136 -12.75 2.95 -15.12
N THR A 137 -11.68 3.72 -15.32
CA THR A 137 -11.68 4.91 -16.17
C THR A 137 -10.47 4.86 -17.10
N ALA A 138 -10.63 5.29 -18.35
CA ALA A 138 -9.59 5.21 -19.38
C ALA A 138 -9.34 6.57 -20.01
N GLY A 139 -8.15 6.78 -20.50
CA GLY A 139 -7.67 7.98 -21.17
C GLY A 139 -6.24 7.78 -21.68
N VAL A 140 -5.49 8.86 -21.80
CA VAL A 140 -4.11 8.83 -22.31
C VAL A 140 -3.12 9.50 -21.35
N VAL A 141 -1.86 9.20 -21.53
CA VAL A 141 -0.77 10.01 -20.96
C VAL A 141 -0.78 11.36 -21.68
N SER A 142 -1.15 12.41 -20.96
CA SER A 142 -1.22 13.78 -21.53
C SER A 142 0.14 14.47 -21.50
N ALA A 143 0.95 14.22 -20.47
CA ALA A 143 2.32 14.71 -20.33
C ALA A 143 3.13 13.89 -19.32
N LEU A 144 4.43 14.06 -19.32
CA LEU A 144 5.38 13.43 -18.40
C LEU A 144 6.24 14.50 -17.71
N GLY A 145 6.83 14.15 -16.55
CA GLY A 145 7.73 15.01 -15.81
C GLY A 145 7.05 16.25 -15.23
N ARG A 146 5.77 16.17 -14.88
CA ARG A 146 5.01 17.30 -14.33
C ARG A 146 5.32 17.53 -12.86
N GLU A 147 5.26 18.79 -12.47
CA GLU A 147 5.35 19.23 -11.09
C GLU A 147 3.97 19.78 -10.65
N LEU A 148 3.49 19.33 -9.50
CA LEU A 148 2.24 19.78 -8.88
C LEU A 148 2.54 20.44 -7.54
N PRO A 149 2.47 21.80 -7.45
CA PRO A 149 2.59 22.50 -6.19
C PRO A 149 1.43 22.16 -5.25
N LEU A 150 1.72 21.77 -4.01
CA LEU A 150 0.73 21.48 -2.97
C LEU A 150 0.78 22.49 -1.82
N GLY A 151 1.71 23.44 -1.87
CA GLY A 151 1.88 24.51 -0.88
C GLY A 151 3.21 25.24 -1.05
N PRO A 152 3.53 26.22 -0.17
CA PRO A 152 4.69 27.08 -0.35
C PRO A 152 6.04 26.37 -0.46
N ASN A 153 6.18 25.21 0.18
CA ASN A 153 7.44 24.44 0.21
C ASN A 153 7.22 22.96 -0.12
N HIS A 154 6.09 22.60 -0.72
CA HIS A 154 5.76 21.23 -1.05
C HIS A 154 5.20 21.11 -2.46
N ALA A 155 5.84 20.30 -3.27
CA ALA A 155 5.38 19.94 -4.62
C ALA A 155 5.68 18.47 -4.88
N LEU A 156 4.74 17.79 -5.53
CA LEU A 156 5.01 16.48 -6.13
C LEU A 156 5.67 16.68 -7.48
N ARG A 157 6.71 15.91 -7.77
CA ARG A 157 7.54 16.05 -8.97
C ARG A 157 7.53 14.79 -9.80
N ASP A 158 7.95 14.94 -11.05
CA ASP A 158 8.06 13.85 -12.03
C ASP A 158 6.76 13.08 -12.24
N LEU A 159 5.61 13.76 -12.20
CA LEU A 159 4.31 13.14 -12.31
C LEU A 159 3.94 12.81 -13.76
N ILE A 160 3.18 11.74 -13.93
CA ILE A 160 2.42 11.45 -15.14
C ILE A 160 1.14 12.29 -15.08
N GLN A 161 0.94 13.16 -16.08
CA GLN A 161 -0.32 13.83 -16.31
C GLN A 161 -1.18 12.97 -17.24
N THR A 162 -2.48 12.87 -16.93
CA THR A 162 -3.44 12.08 -17.72
C THR A 162 -4.80 12.78 -17.73
N ASP A 163 -5.60 12.53 -18.75
CA ASP A 163 -7.00 12.94 -18.83
C ASP A 163 -7.98 11.88 -18.29
N VAL A 164 -7.46 10.77 -17.79
CA VAL A 164 -8.26 9.76 -17.08
C VAL A 164 -9.04 10.41 -15.93
N PRO A 165 -10.37 10.25 -15.88
CA PRO A 165 -11.16 10.76 -14.75
C PRO A 165 -10.71 10.13 -13.42
N ILE A 166 -10.01 10.93 -12.62
CA ILE A 166 -9.61 10.57 -11.25
C ILE A 166 -10.62 11.18 -10.30
N ASN A 167 -11.24 10.35 -9.47
CA ASN A 167 -12.23 10.76 -8.48
C ASN A 167 -11.81 10.29 -7.08
N PRO A 168 -12.38 10.86 -6.00
CA PRO A 168 -12.19 10.35 -4.66
C PRO A 168 -12.49 8.84 -4.61
N GLY A 169 -11.50 8.07 -4.14
CA GLY A 169 -11.55 6.60 -4.10
C GLY A 169 -10.67 5.91 -5.14
N ASN A 170 -10.29 6.57 -6.25
CA ASN A 170 -9.28 6.04 -7.15
C ASN A 170 -7.84 6.34 -6.65
N SER A 171 -7.66 7.36 -5.81
CA SER A 171 -6.36 7.72 -5.23
C SER A 171 -5.72 6.51 -4.54
N GLY A 172 -4.46 6.25 -4.86
CA GLY A 172 -3.71 5.06 -4.42
C GLY A 172 -3.91 3.83 -5.29
N GLY A 173 -4.89 3.84 -6.20
CA GLY A 173 -5.10 2.78 -7.18
C GLY A 173 -4.08 2.83 -8.32
N PRO A 174 -3.95 1.73 -9.08
CA PRO A 174 -3.02 1.66 -10.20
C PRO A 174 -3.51 2.44 -11.41
N LEU A 175 -2.59 3.12 -12.10
CA LEU A 175 -2.68 3.51 -13.49
C LEU A 175 -1.95 2.43 -14.30
N VAL A 176 -2.65 1.80 -15.23
CA VAL A 176 -2.13 0.65 -15.98
C VAL A 176 -2.07 0.93 -17.49
N ASP A 177 -1.17 0.27 -18.19
CA ASP A 177 -1.12 0.29 -19.65
C ASP A 177 -2.10 -0.72 -20.28
N ALA A 178 -2.21 -0.72 -21.62
CA ALA A 178 -3.06 -1.63 -22.37
C ALA A 178 -2.73 -3.12 -22.16
N GLN A 179 -1.55 -3.46 -21.64
CA GLN A 179 -1.16 -4.82 -21.29
C GLN A 179 -1.51 -5.22 -19.86
N GLY A 180 -2.15 -4.32 -19.09
CA GLY A 180 -2.47 -4.54 -17.67
C GLY A 180 -1.24 -4.51 -16.78
N ARG A 181 -0.22 -3.72 -17.12
CA ARG A 181 0.96 -3.50 -16.27
C ARG A 181 0.82 -2.16 -15.57
N VAL A 182 1.08 -2.13 -14.28
CA VAL A 182 1.02 -0.90 -13.48
C VAL A 182 2.18 0.02 -13.86
N VAL A 183 1.87 1.20 -14.36
CA VAL A 183 2.85 2.22 -14.80
C VAL A 183 2.90 3.41 -13.86
N GLY A 184 1.87 3.59 -13.02
CA GLY A 184 1.80 4.65 -12.02
C GLY A 184 0.78 4.34 -10.92
N ILE A 185 0.78 5.17 -9.88
CA ILE A 185 -0.20 5.18 -8.79
C ILE A 185 -0.96 6.50 -8.87
N THR A 186 -2.26 6.45 -9.07
CA THR A 186 -3.10 7.65 -9.17
C THR A 186 -3.08 8.42 -7.85
N THR A 187 -2.91 9.75 -7.88
CA THR A 187 -2.73 10.53 -6.65
C THR A 187 -3.70 11.70 -6.54
N ALA A 188 -3.63 12.66 -7.40
CA ALA A 188 -4.32 13.93 -7.22
C ALA A 188 -5.01 14.42 -8.49
N ILE A 189 -5.96 15.32 -8.28
CA ILE A 189 -6.57 16.15 -9.32
C ILE A 189 -6.34 17.62 -8.99
N ILE A 190 -6.32 18.47 -9.98
CA ILE A 190 -6.45 19.92 -9.77
C ILE A 190 -7.95 20.23 -9.61
N PRO A 191 -8.42 20.72 -8.45
CA PRO A 191 -9.86 20.81 -8.14
C PRO A 191 -10.68 21.60 -9.16
N TYR A 192 -10.07 22.51 -9.89
CA TYR A 192 -10.75 23.40 -10.85
C TYR A 192 -10.40 23.11 -12.32
N ALA A 193 -9.53 22.11 -12.59
CA ALA A 193 -9.13 21.73 -13.94
C ALA A 193 -9.74 20.37 -14.30
N ARG A 194 -10.90 20.39 -14.98
CA ARG A 194 -11.53 19.16 -15.48
C ARG A 194 -10.62 18.48 -16.50
N GLY A 195 -10.48 17.16 -16.43
CA GLY A 195 -9.66 16.38 -17.36
C GLY A 195 -8.15 16.48 -17.11
N VAL A 196 -7.72 16.92 -15.91
CA VAL A 196 -6.31 16.94 -15.52
C VAL A 196 -6.13 16.12 -14.26
N GLY A 197 -5.63 14.92 -14.43
CA GLY A 197 -5.28 14.01 -13.35
C GLY A 197 -3.78 13.75 -13.30
N PHE A 198 -3.29 13.29 -12.17
CA PHE A 198 -1.88 12.96 -11.96
C PHE A 198 -1.71 11.58 -11.35
N ALA A 199 -0.60 10.93 -11.71
CA ALA A 199 -0.15 9.71 -11.10
C ALA A 199 1.35 9.76 -10.82
N VAL A 200 1.76 9.15 -9.71
CA VAL A 200 3.18 8.95 -9.38
C VAL A 200 3.69 7.79 -10.22
N PRO A 201 4.78 7.94 -11.00
CA PRO A 201 5.35 6.84 -11.78
C PRO A 201 5.74 5.64 -10.91
N VAL A 202 5.61 4.43 -11.44
CA VAL A 202 6.09 3.20 -10.74
C VAL A 202 7.58 3.28 -10.44
N SER A 203 8.41 3.90 -11.29
CA SER A 203 9.84 4.13 -11.01
C SER A 203 10.07 4.88 -9.69
N THR A 204 9.28 5.92 -9.44
CA THR A 204 9.33 6.71 -8.19
C THR A 204 8.85 5.87 -7.00
N ALA A 205 7.77 5.08 -7.18
CA ALA A 205 7.28 4.17 -6.14
C ALA A 205 8.30 3.08 -5.78
N LEU A 206 8.99 2.51 -6.77
CA LEU A 206 10.06 1.53 -6.56
C LEU A 206 11.28 2.16 -5.86
N ALA A 207 11.66 3.39 -6.20
CA ALA A 207 12.72 4.11 -5.50
C ALA A 207 12.36 4.39 -4.03
N ALA A 208 11.10 4.76 -3.75
CA ALA A 208 10.61 4.90 -2.37
C ALA A 208 10.67 3.56 -1.61
N LEU A 209 10.22 2.47 -2.22
CA LEU A 209 10.29 1.13 -1.65
C LEU A 209 11.74 0.73 -1.29
N ALA A 210 12.70 0.98 -2.17
CA ALA A 210 14.11 0.71 -1.92
C ALA A 210 14.61 1.50 -0.69
N ARG A 211 14.28 2.80 -0.59
CA ARG A 211 14.61 3.63 0.58
C ARG A 211 13.99 3.09 1.87
N PHE A 212 12.74 2.62 1.84
CA PHE A 212 12.11 2.01 3.00
C PHE A 212 12.82 0.74 3.45
N GLN A 213 13.28 -0.09 2.51
CA GLN A 213 14.06 -1.29 2.80
C GLN A 213 15.44 -0.95 3.37
N GLU A 214 16.13 0.03 2.82
CA GLU A 214 17.43 0.52 3.33
C GLU A 214 17.30 1.11 4.74
N MET A 215 16.27 1.93 4.99
CA MET A 215 16.00 2.46 6.33
C MET A 215 15.70 1.33 7.34
N ARG A 216 14.91 0.32 6.95
CA ARG A 216 14.70 -0.88 7.79
C ARG A 216 16.00 -1.62 8.04
N SER A 217 16.82 -1.82 7.01
CA SER A 217 18.13 -2.49 7.14
C SER A 217 19.12 -1.68 7.96
N SER A 218 19.16 -0.35 7.81
CA SER A 218 20.07 0.52 8.57
C SER A 218 19.64 0.73 10.02
N VAL A 219 18.34 0.80 10.30
CA VAL A 219 17.80 0.70 11.67
C VAL A 219 18.10 -0.69 12.22
N GLN A 220 18.08 -1.70 11.35
CA GLN A 220 18.50 -3.05 11.65
C GLN A 220 20.01 -3.18 11.88
N ALA A 221 20.88 -2.43 11.31
CA ALA A 221 22.34 -2.51 11.50
C ALA A 221 22.86 -1.66 12.67
N ARG A 222 22.07 -0.71 13.17
CA ARG A 222 22.57 0.30 14.09
C ARG A 222 22.51 -0.03 15.56
N ASP A 223 21.68 -0.90 16.09
CA ASP A 223 21.76 -1.23 17.51
C ASP A 223 20.81 -2.32 17.96
N GLY A 224 21.33 -3.23 18.73
CA GLY A 224 20.61 -3.99 19.75
C GLY A 224 19.86 -5.22 19.26
N VAL A 225 19.49 -5.90 20.23
CA VAL A 225 18.75 -7.15 20.24
C VAL A 225 17.41 -7.01 19.52
N ARG A 226 17.03 -8.05 18.74
CA ARG A 226 15.84 -8.04 17.90
C ARG A 226 15.01 -9.28 18.09
N LEU A 227 13.70 -9.09 17.95
CA LEU A 227 12.78 -10.23 17.87
C LEU A 227 12.81 -10.92 16.50
N GLY A 228 13.19 -10.20 15.43
CA GLY A 228 13.14 -10.72 14.06
C GLY A 228 11.72 -10.82 13.52
N ILE A 229 10.95 -9.75 13.71
CA ILE A 229 9.58 -9.61 13.21
C ILE A 229 9.45 -8.40 12.29
N GLY A 230 8.60 -8.50 11.28
CA GLY A 230 7.98 -7.37 10.62
C GLY A 230 6.70 -7.02 11.39
N GLY A 231 6.65 -5.83 11.99
CA GLY A 231 5.52 -5.41 12.81
C GLY A 231 4.89 -4.11 12.33
N ALA A 232 3.60 -3.94 12.64
CA ALA A 232 2.84 -2.72 12.40
C ALA A 232 2.02 -2.35 13.63
N ALA A 233 1.46 -1.13 13.63
CA ALA A 233 0.52 -0.75 14.68
C ALA A 233 -0.71 -1.66 14.64
N GLY A 234 -0.95 -2.38 15.74
CA GLY A 234 -2.13 -3.20 15.98
C GLY A 234 -3.02 -2.57 17.04
N GLU A 235 -4.19 -3.16 17.26
CA GLU A 235 -5.11 -2.71 18.31
C GLU A 235 -4.51 -2.98 19.69
N GLY A 236 -3.95 -1.94 20.31
CA GLY A 236 -3.34 -1.99 21.64
C GLY A 236 -1.98 -2.67 21.71
N GLY A 237 -1.23 -2.78 20.59
CA GLY A 237 0.07 -3.42 20.55
C GLY A 237 0.74 -3.36 19.18
N VAL A 238 1.72 -4.20 18.95
CA VAL A 238 2.40 -4.39 17.66
C VAL A 238 1.90 -5.68 17.00
N LEU A 239 1.18 -5.54 15.89
CA LEU A 239 0.77 -6.65 15.05
C LEU A 239 1.98 -7.22 14.32
N ILE A 240 2.22 -8.52 14.48
CA ILE A 240 3.24 -9.25 13.72
C ILE A 240 2.69 -9.53 12.33
N LEU A 241 3.35 -9.00 11.31
CA LEU A 241 3.02 -9.22 9.90
C LEU A 241 3.89 -10.34 9.30
N GLU A 242 5.13 -10.42 9.78
CA GLU A 242 6.10 -11.38 9.29
C GLU A 242 7.01 -11.81 10.45
N VAL A 243 7.41 -13.06 10.45
CA VAL A 243 8.45 -13.60 11.35
C VAL A 243 9.59 -14.10 10.49
N LEU A 244 10.78 -13.55 10.69
CA LEU A 244 11.97 -13.96 9.94
C LEU A 244 12.38 -15.38 10.31
N PRO A 245 12.75 -16.23 9.35
CA PRO A 245 13.33 -17.54 9.64
C PRO A 245 14.52 -17.43 10.60
N ASP A 246 14.67 -18.42 11.47
CA ASP A 246 15.76 -18.52 12.45
C ASP A 246 15.91 -17.33 13.42
N SER A 247 14.91 -16.50 13.51
CA SER A 247 14.87 -15.34 14.42
C SER A 247 14.50 -15.75 15.86
N PRO A 248 14.78 -14.89 16.86
CA PRO A 248 14.27 -15.06 18.21
C PRO A 248 12.76 -15.29 18.29
N ALA A 249 11.97 -14.55 17.52
CA ALA A 249 10.52 -14.70 17.46
C ALA A 249 10.09 -16.05 16.86
N SER A 250 10.78 -16.51 15.80
CA SER A 250 10.54 -17.81 15.17
C SER A 250 10.80 -18.94 16.17
N ARG A 251 11.94 -18.92 16.86
CA ARG A 251 12.27 -19.91 17.90
C ARG A 251 11.30 -19.91 19.07
N ALA A 252 10.71 -18.74 19.38
CA ALA A 252 9.70 -18.59 20.44
C ALA A 252 8.27 -18.88 19.98
N SER A 253 8.07 -19.39 18.75
CA SER A 253 6.76 -19.75 18.18
C SER A 253 5.77 -18.57 18.06
N LEU A 254 6.28 -17.36 17.97
CA LEU A 254 5.48 -16.21 17.55
C LEU A 254 5.14 -16.35 16.06
N ARG A 255 3.98 -15.86 15.67
CA ARG A 255 3.43 -16.05 14.30
C ARG A 255 2.88 -14.73 13.75
N PRO A 256 2.75 -14.61 12.44
CA PRO A 256 1.90 -13.58 11.85
C PRO A 256 0.50 -13.57 12.49
N GLU A 257 -0.09 -12.40 12.60
CA GLU A 257 -1.37 -12.10 13.29
C GLU A 257 -1.31 -12.08 14.83
N ASP A 258 -0.20 -12.44 15.46
CA ASP A 258 -0.03 -12.15 16.88
C ASP A 258 0.14 -10.65 17.12
N ILE A 259 -0.44 -10.14 18.21
CA ILE A 259 -0.26 -8.75 18.64
C ILE A 259 0.56 -8.74 19.91
N ILE A 260 1.79 -8.22 19.84
CA ILE A 260 2.65 -8.04 21.02
C ILE A 260 2.08 -6.89 21.85
N VAL A 261 1.76 -7.16 23.11
CA VAL A 261 1.17 -6.18 24.02
C VAL A 261 2.08 -5.83 25.20
N ALA A 262 3.10 -6.67 25.51
CA ALA A 262 4.12 -6.35 26.50
C ALA A 262 5.41 -7.15 26.24
N VAL A 263 6.55 -6.59 26.66
CA VAL A 263 7.88 -7.23 26.65
C VAL A 263 8.56 -6.95 27.98
N GLY A 264 9.00 -8.01 28.66
CA GLY A 264 9.64 -7.89 29.98
C GLY A 264 8.73 -7.25 31.03
N GLY A 265 7.42 -7.44 30.91
CA GLY A 265 6.41 -6.80 31.76
C GLY A 265 6.10 -5.34 31.43
N GLN A 266 6.84 -4.70 30.51
CA GLN A 266 6.55 -3.33 30.06
C GLN A 266 5.52 -3.33 28.93
N PRO A 267 4.47 -2.49 28.98
CA PRO A 267 3.44 -2.43 27.97
C PRO A 267 3.99 -1.90 26.65
N VAL A 268 3.59 -2.55 25.55
CA VAL A 268 3.94 -2.18 24.18
C VAL A 268 2.64 -1.83 23.45
N ARG A 269 2.45 -0.56 23.09
CA ARG A 269 1.24 -0.03 22.44
C ARG A 269 1.43 0.22 20.95
N ASN A 270 2.68 0.35 20.53
CA ASN A 270 3.07 0.66 19.17
C ASN A 270 4.53 0.20 18.93
N SER A 271 4.99 0.30 17.69
CA SER A 271 6.34 -0.10 17.30
C SER A 271 7.44 0.71 17.99
N GLN A 272 7.17 1.97 18.34
CA GLN A 272 8.13 2.82 19.05
C GLN A 272 8.36 2.30 20.47
N ASP A 273 7.28 1.97 21.19
CA ASP A 273 7.36 1.37 22.54
C ASP A 273 8.17 0.06 22.49
N LEU A 274 7.93 -0.78 21.47
CA LEU A 274 8.67 -2.03 21.30
C LEU A 274 10.18 -1.79 21.12
N ILE A 275 10.56 -0.81 20.31
CA ILE A 275 11.97 -0.44 20.10
C ILE A 275 12.60 0.06 21.41
N GLU A 276 11.89 0.88 22.15
CA GLU A 276 12.37 1.46 23.43
C GLU A 276 12.57 0.38 24.49
N VAL A 277 11.65 -0.57 24.59
CA VAL A 277 11.76 -1.69 25.54
C VAL A 277 12.88 -2.66 25.16
N LEU A 278 13.12 -2.91 23.87
CA LEU A 278 14.20 -3.79 23.41
C LEU A 278 15.59 -3.14 23.48
N ARG A 279 15.67 -1.81 23.41
CA ARG A 279 16.95 -1.06 23.36
C ARG A 279 17.94 -1.38 24.49
N PRO A 280 17.54 -1.51 25.78
CA PRO A 280 18.48 -1.81 26.87
C PRO A 280 18.89 -3.29 26.94
N LEU A 281 18.22 -4.19 26.20
CA LEU A 281 18.45 -5.62 26.27
C LEU A 281 19.68 -6.05 25.44
N ARG A 282 20.25 -7.22 25.72
CA ARG A 282 21.45 -7.73 25.04
C ARG A 282 21.17 -9.05 24.35
N ALA A 283 21.96 -9.35 23.30
CA ALA A 283 21.92 -10.65 22.63
C ALA A 283 22.20 -11.81 23.62
N GLY A 284 21.44 -12.89 23.53
CA GLY A 284 21.45 -14.00 24.45
C GLY A 284 20.62 -13.81 25.72
N GLN A 285 20.06 -12.64 25.96
CA GLN A 285 19.18 -12.39 27.09
C GLN A 285 17.79 -12.98 26.85
N SER A 286 17.22 -13.64 27.85
CA SER A 286 15.84 -14.12 27.83
C SER A 286 14.89 -13.01 28.28
N VAL A 287 13.82 -12.80 27.54
CA VAL A 287 12.77 -11.84 27.88
C VAL A 287 11.39 -12.47 27.65
N GLU A 288 10.47 -12.24 28.58
CA GLU A 288 9.06 -12.65 28.42
C GLU A 288 8.34 -11.71 27.44
N VAL A 289 7.69 -12.27 26.42
CA VAL A 289 6.84 -11.55 25.49
C VAL A 289 5.40 -11.98 25.74
N THR A 290 4.54 -11.02 26.04
CA THR A 290 3.09 -11.21 26.12
C THR A 290 2.46 -10.80 24.81
N PHE A 291 1.67 -11.67 24.24
CA PHE A 291 1.01 -11.44 22.96
C PHE A 291 -0.46 -11.85 23.00
N ARG A 292 -1.24 -11.33 22.07
CA ARG A 292 -2.62 -11.72 21.85
C ARG A 292 -2.72 -12.44 20.49
N ARG A 293 -3.33 -13.63 20.48
CA ARG A 293 -3.62 -14.44 19.30
C ARG A 293 -5.12 -14.63 19.20
N GLY A 294 -5.78 -13.91 18.28
CA GLY A 294 -7.25 -13.78 18.29
C GLY A 294 -7.75 -13.17 19.59
N SER A 295 -8.67 -13.85 20.28
CA SER A 295 -9.22 -13.42 21.59
C SER A 295 -8.39 -13.89 22.80
N ARG A 296 -7.36 -14.72 22.61
CA ARG A 296 -6.57 -15.31 23.70
C ARG A 296 -5.28 -14.56 23.90
N GLN A 297 -4.93 -14.31 25.17
CA GLN A 297 -3.61 -13.80 25.54
C GLN A 297 -2.68 -14.97 25.84
N GLY A 298 -1.47 -14.90 25.30
CA GLY A 298 -0.40 -15.87 25.52
C GLY A 298 0.87 -15.19 26.02
N ARG A 299 1.79 -16.00 26.56
CA ARG A 299 3.15 -15.58 26.94
C ARG A 299 4.15 -16.59 26.39
N THR A 300 5.30 -16.08 25.98
CA THR A 300 6.43 -16.91 25.56
C THR A 300 7.74 -16.26 25.98
N THR A 301 8.76 -17.10 26.21
CA THR A 301 10.10 -16.59 26.48
C THR A 301 10.87 -16.52 25.18
N VAL A 302 11.42 -15.38 24.89
CA VAL A 302 12.24 -15.12 23.70
C VAL A 302 13.70 -14.97 24.16
N ILE A 303 14.59 -15.74 23.55
CA ILE A 303 16.05 -15.57 23.67
C ILE A 303 16.50 -14.66 22.53
N LEU A 304 16.96 -13.50 22.87
CA LEU A 304 17.26 -12.39 21.95
C LEU A 304 18.59 -12.59 21.22
#